data_0fbde87eeccc76439b2fee7f1107e019
#
_entry.id   0fbde87eeccc76439b2fee7f1107e019
#
_cell.length_a   1.000
_cell.length_b   1.000
_cell.length_c   1.000
_cell.angle_alpha   90.00
_cell.angle_beta   90.00
_cell.angle_gamma   90.00
#
_symmetry.space_group_name_H-M   'P 1'
#
loop_
_entity.id
_entity.type
_entity.pdbx_description
1 polymer ?
#
loop_
_entity_poly.entity_id
_entity_poly.type
_entity_poly.pdbx_seq_one_letter_code
_entity_poly.pdbx_strand_id
1 'polypeptide(L)'
;MDWSRGLLREDPSKLIALICRYPKQAMELKEEIEVYLPGEVRLGHRDQFSFEPGILVTNIHQVKGLEFDSVALVEPDEENYPAKREESRNMIYVGITRTQEDLLLATIRPFSSVLIGN
;
A
#
# COMPACT_ATOMS: atom_id res chain seq x y z
N MET A 1 2.32 -7.60 10.18
CA MET A 1 1.08 -7.30 9.45
C MET A 1 -0.17 -7.46 10.31
N ASP A 2 -0.05 -7.13 11.58
CA ASP A 2 -1.17 -7.25 12.53
C ASP A 2 -2.36 -6.35 12.16
N TRP A 3 -2.09 -5.18 11.61
CA TRP A 3 -3.14 -4.26 11.15
C TRP A 3 -4.05 -4.93 10.11
N SER A 4 -3.45 -5.51 9.07
CA SER A 4 -4.22 -6.15 7.99
C SER A 4 -5.01 -7.36 8.49
N ARG A 5 -4.38 -8.19 9.33
CA ARG A 5 -5.05 -9.35 9.88
C ARG A 5 -6.19 -8.94 10.81
N GLY A 6 -5.98 -7.88 11.59
CA GLY A 6 -7.02 -7.35 12.47
C GLY A 6 -8.24 -6.92 11.69
N LEU A 7 -8.04 -6.20 10.58
CA LEU A 7 -9.14 -5.77 9.73
C LEU A 7 -9.89 -6.94 9.12
N LEU A 8 -9.17 -7.98 8.67
CA LEU A 8 -9.80 -9.16 8.08
C LEU A 8 -10.55 -10.00 9.11
N ARG A 9 -10.13 -9.98 10.38
CA ARG A 9 -10.88 -10.65 11.45
C ARG A 9 -12.21 -9.96 11.68
N GLU A 10 -12.23 -8.63 11.62
CA GLU A 10 -13.46 -7.86 11.81
C GLU A 10 -14.39 -8.00 10.60
N ASP A 11 -13.82 -8.01 9.40
CA ASP A 11 -14.57 -8.10 8.15
C ASP A 11 -13.79 -8.91 7.11
N PRO A 12 -14.03 -10.22 7.02
CA PRO A 12 -13.35 -11.08 6.05
C PRO A 12 -13.62 -10.73 4.59
N SER A 13 -14.59 -9.85 4.32
CA SER A 13 -14.89 -9.44 2.95
C SER A 13 -14.02 -8.28 2.47
N LYS A 14 -13.18 -7.72 3.33
CA LYS A 14 -12.34 -6.58 2.95
C LYS A 14 -11.24 -6.95 1.97
N LEU A 15 -11.01 -6.04 1.04
CA LEU A 15 -9.85 -6.07 0.16
C LEU A 15 -8.88 -5.00 0.69
N ILE A 16 -7.69 -5.43 1.10
CA ILE A 16 -6.68 -4.57 1.71
C ILE A 16 -5.48 -4.47 0.78
N ALA A 17 -5.09 -3.26 0.42
CA ALA A 17 -3.93 -3.03 -0.43
C ALA A 17 -2.77 -2.45 0.36
N LEU A 18 -1.60 -3.05 0.21
CA LEU A 18 -0.34 -2.52 0.73
C LEU A 18 0.39 -1.93 -0.48
N ILE A 19 0.50 -0.61 -0.53
CA ILE A 19 1.00 0.09 -1.71
C ILE A 19 2.41 0.60 -1.47
N CYS A 20 3.35 0.09 -2.27
CA CYS A 20 4.75 0.50 -2.24
C CYS A 20 5.03 1.50 -3.36
N ARG A 21 6.17 2.21 -3.27
CA ARG A 21 6.59 3.16 -4.30
C ARG A 21 7.02 2.46 -5.58
N TYR A 22 7.77 1.36 -5.47
CA TYR A 22 8.36 0.67 -6.62
C TYR A 22 7.95 -0.80 -6.68
N PRO A 23 7.87 -1.38 -7.89
CA PRO A 23 7.54 -2.80 -8.04
C PRO A 23 8.47 -3.73 -7.27
N LYS A 24 9.76 -3.42 -7.24
CA LYS A 24 10.74 -4.24 -6.52
C LYS A 24 10.44 -4.29 -5.02
N GLN A 25 10.06 -3.13 -4.45
CA GLN A 25 9.69 -3.06 -3.04
C GLN A 25 8.45 -3.91 -2.75
N ALA A 26 7.49 -3.90 -3.65
CA ALA A 26 6.28 -4.70 -3.49
C ALA A 26 6.61 -6.19 -3.50
N MET A 27 7.49 -6.63 -4.38
CA MET A 27 7.92 -8.02 -4.44
C MET A 27 8.65 -8.43 -3.16
N GLU A 28 9.57 -7.58 -2.69
CA GLU A 28 10.32 -7.85 -1.46
C GLU A 28 9.38 -7.91 -0.24
N LEU A 29 8.44 -6.99 -0.16
CA LEU A 29 7.48 -6.96 0.94
C LEU A 29 6.60 -8.20 0.92
N LYS A 30 6.13 -8.61 -0.24
CA LYS A 30 5.32 -9.81 -0.37
C LYS A 30 6.09 -11.03 0.12
N GLU A 31 7.36 -11.16 -0.25
CA GLU A 31 8.21 -12.26 0.20
C GLU A 31 8.38 -12.26 1.72
N GLU A 32 8.59 -11.10 2.32
CA GLU A 32 8.73 -10.98 3.77
C GLU A 32 7.44 -11.39 4.49
N ILE A 33 6.30 -10.90 4.01
CA ILE A 33 5.01 -11.21 4.62
C ILE A 33 4.67 -12.69 4.46
N GLU A 34 5.03 -13.29 3.33
CA GLU A 34 4.76 -14.70 3.05
C GLU A 34 5.36 -15.62 4.12
N VAL A 35 6.47 -15.21 4.73
CA VAL A 35 7.10 -15.98 5.82
C VAL A 35 6.16 -16.08 7.02
N TYR A 36 5.44 -15.01 7.31
CA TYR A 36 4.55 -14.93 8.49
C TYR A 36 3.11 -15.34 8.18
N LEU A 37 2.66 -15.14 6.94
CA LEU A 37 1.29 -15.39 6.50
C LEU A 37 1.29 -16.18 5.19
N PRO A 38 1.75 -17.44 5.22
CA PRO A 38 1.84 -18.23 3.99
C PRO A 38 0.50 -18.36 3.28
N GLY A 39 0.49 -18.03 1.99
CA GLY A 39 -0.71 -18.15 1.17
C GLY A 39 -1.77 -17.09 1.39
N GLU A 40 -1.56 -16.14 2.30
CA GLU A 40 -2.57 -15.11 2.60
C GLU A 40 -2.33 -13.79 1.87
N VAL A 41 -1.19 -13.65 1.20
CA VAL A 41 -0.80 -12.40 0.54
C VAL A 41 -0.56 -12.66 -0.94
N ARG A 42 -1.08 -11.80 -1.79
CA ARG A 42 -0.86 -11.90 -3.23
C ARG A 42 -0.29 -10.59 -3.77
N LEU A 43 0.36 -10.69 -4.94
CA LEU A 43 0.93 -9.55 -5.63
C LEU A 43 -0.06 -9.05 -6.68
N GLY A 44 -0.29 -7.74 -6.71
CA GLY A 44 -1.16 -7.12 -7.71
C GLY A 44 -0.36 -6.56 -8.86
N HIS A 45 -0.61 -7.08 -10.07
CA HIS A 45 -0.04 -6.57 -11.31
C HIS A 45 -1.15 -6.06 -12.21
N ARG A 46 -0.81 -5.16 -13.13
CA ARG A 46 -1.76 -4.49 -14.02
C ARG A 46 -2.79 -5.43 -14.63
N ASP A 47 -2.36 -6.57 -15.15
CA ASP A 47 -3.24 -7.50 -15.87
C ASP A 47 -3.69 -8.67 -15.02
N GLN A 48 -3.32 -8.70 -13.75
CA GLN A 48 -3.58 -9.83 -12.86
C GLN A 48 -4.12 -9.40 -11.51
N PHE A 49 -4.79 -8.25 -11.46
CA PHE A 49 -5.44 -7.83 -10.23
C PHE A 49 -6.63 -8.73 -9.94
N SER A 50 -6.65 -9.26 -8.72
CA SER A 50 -7.82 -9.94 -8.19
C SER A 50 -8.45 -9.02 -7.15
N PHE A 51 -9.75 -8.78 -7.30
CA PHE A 51 -10.51 -7.95 -6.36
C PHE A 51 -11.21 -8.79 -5.30
N GLU A 52 -10.81 -10.06 -5.18
CA GLU A 52 -11.30 -10.90 -4.10
C GLU A 52 -10.78 -10.39 -2.75
N PRO A 53 -11.53 -10.63 -1.66
CA PRO A 53 -11.08 -10.24 -0.32
C PRO A 53 -9.70 -10.78 0.00
N GLY A 54 -8.98 -10.09 0.88
CA GLY A 54 -7.67 -10.50 1.33
C GLY A 54 -6.65 -9.37 1.28
N ILE A 55 -5.37 -9.74 1.35
CA ILE A 55 -4.26 -8.80 1.38
C ILE A 55 -3.53 -8.83 0.04
N LEU A 56 -3.44 -7.66 -0.59
CA LEU A 56 -2.79 -7.46 -1.88
C LEU A 56 -1.60 -6.53 -1.69
N VAL A 57 -0.43 -6.89 -2.22
CA VAL A 57 0.73 -6.01 -2.25
C VAL A 57 0.93 -5.52 -3.67
N THR A 58 1.08 -4.22 -3.85
CA THR A 58 1.25 -3.62 -5.16
C THR A 58 2.09 -2.35 -5.07
N ASN A 59 2.20 -1.61 -6.16
CA ASN A 59 2.93 -0.36 -6.19
C ASN A 59 2.07 0.78 -6.71
N ILE A 60 2.56 2.01 -6.50
CA ILE A 60 1.79 3.22 -6.78
C ILE A 60 1.36 3.36 -8.25
N HIS A 61 2.15 2.82 -9.19
CA HIS A 61 1.84 2.93 -10.61
C HIS A 61 0.71 1.99 -11.05
N GLN A 62 0.43 0.96 -10.26
CA GLN A 62 -0.58 -0.04 -10.60
C GLN A 62 -1.98 0.31 -10.09
N VAL A 63 -2.09 1.27 -9.16
CA VAL A 63 -3.36 1.49 -8.45
C VAL A 63 -4.20 2.63 -8.99
N LYS A 64 -3.72 3.38 -9.95
CA LYS A 64 -4.45 4.51 -10.52
C LYS A 64 -5.81 4.04 -11.06
N GLY A 65 -6.87 4.69 -10.60
CA GLY A 65 -8.23 4.33 -11.02
C GLY A 65 -8.85 3.17 -10.27
N LEU A 66 -8.14 2.57 -9.32
CA LEU A 66 -8.63 1.46 -8.53
C LEU A 66 -9.02 1.93 -7.12
N GLU A 67 -9.87 1.16 -6.46
CA GLU A 67 -10.28 1.44 -5.09
C GLU A 67 -10.20 0.17 -4.25
N PHE A 68 -9.87 0.34 -2.98
CA PHE A 68 -9.74 -0.75 -2.02
C PHE A 68 -10.48 -0.38 -0.74
N ASP A 69 -10.91 -1.37 0.02
CA ASP A 69 -11.59 -1.10 1.29
C ASP A 69 -10.66 -0.42 2.28
N SER A 70 -9.43 -0.93 2.36
CA SER A 70 -8.41 -0.37 3.25
C SER A 70 -7.07 -0.33 2.53
N VAL A 71 -6.27 0.70 2.83
CA VAL A 71 -4.96 0.91 2.20
C VAL A 71 -3.91 1.18 3.26
N ALA A 72 -2.76 0.53 3.12
CA ALA A 72 -1.54 0.93 3.83
C ALA A 72 -0.58 1.47 2.78
N LEU A 73 -0.19 2.73 2.92
CA LEU A 73 0.87 3.31 2.09
C LEU A 73 2.19 3.00 2.78
N VAL A 74 3.01 2.18 2.12
CA VAL A 74 4.24 1.64 2.70
C VAL A 74 5.43 2.53 2.39
N GLU A 75 6.20 2.86 3.43
CA GLU A 75 7.37 3.72 3.34
C GLU A 75 7.11 5.05 2.61
N PRO A 76 6.13 5.86 3.09
CA PRO A 76 5.91 7.19 2.51
C PRO A 76 6.93 8.20 3.06
N ASP A 77 8.19 7.90 2.85
CA ASP A 77 9.31 8.67 3.36
C ASP A 77 9.92 9.58 2.30
N GLU A 78 10.88 10.40 2.73
CA GLU A 78 11.52 11.38 1.86
C GLU A 78 12.34 10.71 0.74
N GLU A 79 12.87 9.51 0.98
CA GLU A 79 13.65 8.79 -0.03
C GLU A 79 12.77 8.31 -1.19
N ASN A 80 11.60 7.77 -0.88
CA ASN A 80 10.67 7.24 -1.89
C ASN A 80 9.79 8.32 -2.51
N TYR A 81 9.48 9.38 -1.74
CA TYR A 81 8.62 10.48 -2.19
C TYR A 81 9.27 11.82 -1.84
N PRO A 82 10.38 12.18 -2.51
CA PRO A 82 11.06 13.45 -2.22
C PRO A 82 10.13 14.64 -2.42
N ALA A 83 10.03 15.52 -1.42
CA ALA A 83 9.15 16.67 -1.49
C ALA A 83 9.53 17.65 -2.59
N LYS A 84 10.81 17.68 -2.98
CA LYS A 84 11.27 18.55 -4.06
C LYS A 84 10.82 18.10 -5.46
N ARG A 85 10.32 16.87 -5.58
CA ARG A 85 9.77 16.38 -6.84
C ARG A 85 8.28 16.56 -6.84
N GLU A 86 7.77 17.24 -7.84
CA GLU A 86 6.34 17.51 -7.99
C GLU A 86 5.53 16.21 -8.05
N GLU A 87 6.04 15.21 -8.74
CA GLU A 87 5.37 13.92 -8.89
C GLU A 87 5.15 13.19 -7.57
N SER A 88 5.99 13.45 -6.55
CA SER A 88 5.83 12.81 -5.23
C SER A 88 4.49 13.14 -4.58
N ARG A 89 4.09 14.41 -4.66
CA ARG A 89 2.80 14.86 -4.13
C ARG A 89 1.65 14.14 -4.83
N ASN A 90 1.73 14.05 -6.16
CA ASN A 90 0.70 13.39 -6.95
C ASN A 90 0.61 11.90 -6.63
N MET A 91 1.74 11.23 -6.47
CA MET A 91 1.77 9.82 -6.13
C MET A 91 1.19 9.53 -4.75
N ILE A 92 1.56 10.33 -3.75
CA ILE A 92 1.00 10.17 -2.40
C ILE A 92 -0.51 10.40 -2.44
N TYR A 93 -0.95 11.43 -3.16
CA TYR A 93 -2.37 11.72 -3.31
C TYR A 93 -3.11 10.54 -3.94
N VAL A 94 -2.54 9.98 -5.02
CA VAL A 94 -3.13 8.79 -5.66
C VAL A 94 -3.25 7.66 -4.64
N GLY A 95 -2.17 7.39 -3.89
CA GLY A 95 -2.17 6.30 -2.92
C GLY A 95 -3.24 6.46 -1.84
N ILE A 96 -3.29 7.62 -1.19
CA ILE A 96 -4.21 7.82 -0.07
C ILE A 96 -5.68 7.94 -0.51
N THR A 97 -5.92 8.30 -1.77
CA THR A 97 -7.30 8.40 -2.27
C THR A 97 -7.85 7.09 -2.82
N ARG A 98 -7.06 6.00 -2.78
CA ARG A 98 -7.55 4.67 -3.21
C ARG A 98 -8.33 3.94 -2.13
N THR A 99 -8.32 4.45 -0.89
CA THR A 99 -9.03 3.78 0.19
C THR A 99 -10.46 4.28 0.33
N GLN A 100 -11.36 3.36 0.67
CA GLN A 100 -12.76 3.70 0.95
C GLN A 100 -13.02 3.81 2.44
N GLU A 101 -12.29 3.07 3.27
CA GLU A 101 -12.56 2.99 4.70
C GLU A 101 -11.37 3.35 5.58
N ASP A 102 -10.28 2.59 5.49
CA ASP A 102 -9.14 2.75 6.40
C ASP A 102 -7.87 3.09 5.66
N LEU A 103 -7.05 3.94 6.26
CA LEU A 103 -5.74 4.30 5.74
C LEU A 103 -4.70 4.17 6.84
N LEU A 104 -3.58 3.51 6.53
CA LEU A 104 -2.41 3.43 7.38
C LEU A 104 -1.21 3.97 6.62
N LEU A 105 -0.40 4.79 7.30
CA LEU A 105 0.88 5.26 6.77
C LEU A 105 1.97 4.59 7.61
N ALA A 106 2.77 3.74 6.99
CA ALA A 106 3.74 2.91 7.71
C ALA A 106 5.15 3.11 7.17
N THR A 107 6.03 3.66 7.99
CA THR A 107 7.43 3.88 7.62
C THR A 107 8.35 3.71 8.81
N ILE A 108 9.59 3.29 8.56
CA ILE A 108 10.65 3.24 9.57
C ILE A 108 11.54 4.49 9.52
N ARG A 109 11.39 5.31 8.48
CA ARG A 109 12.10 6.58 8.31
C ARG A 109 11.13 7.74 8.52
N PRO A 110 11.63 8.98 8.72
CA PRO A 110 10.75 10.12 8.83
C PRO A 110 9.85 10.25 7.60
N PHE A 111 8.60 10.62 7.81
CA PHE A 111 7.66 10.83 6.71
C PHE A 111 8.17 11.88 5.74
N SER A 112 7.76 11.75 4.48
CA SER A 112 8.03 12.76 3.45
C SER A 112 7.46 14.12 3.90
N SER A 113 8.18 15.20 3.59
CA SER A 113 7.71 16.56 3.88
C SER A 113 6.37 16.86 3.20
N VAL A 114 6.04 16.16 2.14
CA VAL A 114 4.74 16.25 1.48
C VAL A 114 3.61 15.98 2.49
N LEU A 115 3.82 14.99 3.37
CA LEU A 115 2.79 14.58 4.34
C LEU A 115 2.74 15.49 5.56
N ILE A 116 3.85 16.10 5.94
CA ILE A 116 3.90 16.94 7.14
C ILE A 116 3.80 18.44 6.83
N GLY A 117 3.62 18.79 5.57
CA GLY A 117 3.26 20.15 5.18
C GLY A 117 4.36 21.19 5.20
N ASN A 118 5.60 20.79 5.07
CA ASN A 118 6.71 21.77 5.02
C ASN A 118 7.22 21.94 3.60
#